data_b69a672cfbd914f739acb011cb084251
#
_entry.id   b69a672cfbd914f739acb011cb084251
#
_cell.length_a   1.000
_cell.length_b   1.000
_cell.length_c   1.000
_cell.angle_alpha   90.00
_cell.angle_beta   90.00
_cell.angle_gamma   90.00
#
_symmetry.space_group_name_H-M   'P 1'
#
loop_
_entity.id
_entity.type
_entity.pdbx_description
1 polymer ?
#
loop_
_entity_poly.entity_id
_entity_poly.type
_entity_poly.pdbx_seq_one_letter_code
_entity_poly.pdbx_strand_id
1 'polypeptide(L)'
;MLQLLLGEAGTGKTTAVLESIRRRAQEETYSFLLGPEQFSAAVEGMLCRQLGDRLSAFVTSCSFRTLGERILDRYGGGDLPLMSDAGRAVLVRRALEALDPAEVSAFGGQRRSAAFCAACAQAIQELKTAGVTPHFLAGAGAQQP
;
A
#
# COMPACT_ATOMS: atom_id res chain seq x y z
N MET A 1 20.20 -7.13 6.46
CA MET A 1 20.24 -8.46 5.80
C MET A 1 18.81 -8.94 5.61
N LEU A 2 18.39 -9.37 4.41
CA LEU A 2 17.09 -9.97 4.15
C LEU A 2 17.17 -11.49 4.44
N GLN A 3 16.20 -12.03 5.18
CA GLN A 3 16.06 -13.46 5.44
C GLN A 3 14.69 -13.92 4.91
N LEU A 4 14.67 -14.97 4.10
CA LEU A 4 13.44 -15.57 3.55
C LEU A 4 13.18 -16.91 4.25
N LEU A 5 11.96 -17.10 4.76
CA LEU A 5 11.47 -18.35 5.32
C LEU A 5 10.53 -19.00 4.32
N LEU A 6 10.97 -20.08 3.67
CA LEU A 6 10.22 -20.83 2.69
C LEU A 6 9.70 -22.14 3.28
N GLY A 7 8.50 -22.56 2.88
CA GLY A 7 7.90 -23.81 3.32
C GLY A 7 6.40 -23.85 3.06
N GLU A 8 5.81 -25.03 3.12
CA GLU A 8 4.37 -25.26 2.99
C GLU A 8 3.57 -24.71 4.19
N ALA A 9 2.25 -24.68 4.09
CA ALA A 9 1.40 -24.33 5.23
C ALA A 9 1.65 -25.30 6.42
N GLY A 10 1.68 -24.77 7.63
CA GLY A 10 1.91 -25.58 8.84
C GLY A 10 3.36 -25.93 9.17
N THR A 11 4.35 -25.57 8.35
CA THR A 11 5.79 -25.90 8.57
C THR A 11 6.50 -25.07 9.65
N GLY A 12 5.76 -24.29 10.44
CA GLY A 12 6.33 -23.52 11.56
C GLY A 12 6.96 -22.18 11.20
N LYS A 13 6.73 -21.63 9.99
CA LYS A 13 7.25 -20.30 9.60
C LYS A 13 6.87 -19.20 10.58
N THR A 14 5.62 -19.16 11.01
CA THR A 14 5.13 -18.18 11.98
C THR A 14 5.83 -18.35 13.33
N THR A 15 6.04 -19.58 13.77
CA THR A 15 6.77 -19.89 15.01
C THR A 15 8.20 -19.36 14.94
N ALA A 16 8.90 -19.59 13.82
CA ALA A 16 10.27 -19.11 13.63
C ALA A 16 10.36 -17.58 13.64
N VAL A 17 9.37 -16.89 13.04
CA VAL A 17 9.28 -15.41 13.09
C VAL A 17 9.08 -14.94 14.53
N LEU A 18 8.17 -15.57 15.28
CA LEU A 18 7.89 -15.20 16.68
C LEU A 18 9.07 -15.46 17.61
N GLU A 19 9.81 -16.54 17.40
CA GLU A 19 11.04 -16.79 18.14
C GLU A 19 12.12 -15.75 17.85
N SER A 20 12.26 -15.35 16.59
CA SER A 20 13.18 -14.28 16.23
C SER A 20 12.80 -12.96 16.91
N ILE A 21 11.51 -12.62 16.93
CA ILE A 21 10.97 -11.44 17.63
C ILE A 21 11.24 -11.54 19.12
N ARG A 22 10.98 -12.70 19.75
CA ARG A 22 11.23 -12.93 21.18
C ARG A 22 12.69 -12.67 21.56
N ARG A 23 13.62 -13.24 20.80
CA ARG A 23 15.06 -13.03 21.01
C ARG A 23 15.43 -11.55 20.94
N ARG A 24 14.94 -10.84 19.92
CA ARG A 24 15.20 -9.39 19.76
C ARG A 24 14.59 -8.58 20.89
N ALA A 25 13.39 -8.93 21.34
CA ALA A 25 12.75 -8.25 22.47
C ALA A 25 13.52 -8.48 23.80
N GLN A 26 14.13 -9.68 23.99
CA GLN A 26 15.02 -9.94 25.12
C GLN A 26 16.28 -9.09 25.10
N GLU A 27 16.76 -8.74 23.90
CA GLU A 27 17.88 -7.81 23.66
C GLU A 27 17.42 -6.34 23.65
N GLU A 28 16.19 -6.04 24.11
CA GLU A 28 15.57 -4.72 24.12
C GLU A 28 15.54 -4.05 22.73
N THR A 29 15.58 -4.86 21.69
CA THR A 29 15.55 -4.39 20.29
C THR A 29 14.12 -4.34 19.79
N TYR A 30 13.68 -3.16 19.37
CA TYR A 30 12.34 -2.93 18.86
C TYR A 30 12.11 -3.58 17.49
N SER A 31 10.93 -4.17 17.28
CA SER A 31 10.58 -4.89 16.06
C SER A 31 9.19 -4.49 15.56
N PHE A 32 9.04 -4.40 14.24
CA PHE A 32 7.73 -4.29 13.59
C PHE A 32 7.35 -5.63 12.98
N LEU A 33 6.18 -6.13 13.35
CA LEU A 33 5.58 -7.30 12.71
C LEU A 33 4.52 -6.81 11.72
N LEU A 34 4.84 -6.91 10.42
CA LEU A 34 3.95 -6.50 9.34
C LEU A 34 3.08 -7.67 8.89
N GLY A 35 1.79 -7.45 8.81
CA GLY A 35 0.83 -8.44 8.36
C GLY A 35 -0.37 -7.82 7.66
N PRO A 36 -1.27 -8.64 7.09
CA PRO A 36 -2.53 -8.17 6.54
C PRO A 36 -3.38 -7.47 7.61
N GLU A 37 -4.08 -6.40 7.23
CA GLU A 37 -4.85 -5.54 8.15
C GLU A 37 -5.88 -6.31 8.99
N GLN A 38 -6.52 -7.30 8.40
CA GLN A 38 -7.53 -8.15 9.03
C GLN A 38 -7.00 -9.03 10.17
N PHE A 39 -5.70 -9.22 10.28
CA PHE A 39 -5.08 -10.08 11.30
C PHE A 39 -4.42 -9.32 12.45
N SER A 40 -4.37 -7.98 12.42
CA SER A 40 -3.63 -7.17 13.39
C SER A 40 -4.04 -7.45 14.84
N ALA A 41 -5.34 -7.44 15.16
CA ALA A 41 -5.83 -7.70 16.52
C ALA A 41 -5.57 -9.15 17.00
N ALA A 42 -5.72 -10.14 16.11
CA ALA A 42 -5.43 -11.54 16.43
C ALA A 42 -3.94 -11.76 16.71
N VAL A 43 -3.08 -11.09 15.94
CA VAL A 43 -1.62 -11.14 16.08
C VAL A 43 -1.17 -10.44 17.36
N GLU A 44 -1.74 -9.30 17.71
CA GLU A 44 -1.47 -8.62 18.98
C GLU A 44 -1.81 -9.51 20.18
N GLY A 45 -3.00 -10.10 20.19
CA GLY A 45 -3.40 -11.04 21.23
C GLY A 45 -2.48 -12.27 21.30
N MET A 46 -1.96 -12.75 20.18
CA MET A 46 -1.01 -13.85 20.14
C MET A 46 0.37 -13.41 20.69
N LEU A 47 0.86 -12.23 20.30
CA LEU A 47 2.12 -11.67 20.81
C LEU A 47 2.07 -11.49 22.34
N CYS A 48 1.01 -10.89 22.88
CA CYS A 48 0.84 -10.73 24.32
C CYS A 48 0.85 -12.09 25.06
N ARG A 49 0.15 -13.09 24.54
CA ARG A 49 0.12 -14.42 25.16
C ARG A 49 1.46 -15.15 25.10
N GLN A 50 2.22 -14.99 24.03
CA GLN A 50 3.48 -15.72 23.83
C GLN A 50 4.70 -15.02 24.40
N LEU A 51 4.73 -13.69 24.36
CA LEU A 51 5.86 -12.89 24.83
C LEU A 51 5.69 -12.41 26.28
N GLY A 52 4.43 -12.29 26.74
CA GLY A 52 4.08 -11.60 27.99
C GLY A 52 4.20 -10.07 27.86
N ASP A 53 3.66 -9.35 28.86
CA ASP A 53 3.51 -7.90 28.80
C ASP A 53 4.84 -7.14 28.64
N ARG A 54 5.88 -7.62 29.30
CA ARG A 54 7.19 -6.97 29.27
C ARG A 54 7.82 -6.99 27.87
N LEU A 55 7.83 -8.15 27.21
CA LEU A 55 8.49 -8.30 25.90
C LEU A 55 7.62 -7.79 24.76
N SER A 56 6.29 -7.84 24.92
CA SER A 56 5.38 -7.28 23.91
C SER A 56 5.52 -5.77 23.73
N ALA A 57 6.05 -5.04 24.73
CA ALA A 57 6.36 -3.62 24.61
C ALA A 57 7.42 -3.30 23.55
N PHE A 58 8.26 -4.27 23.17
CA PHE A 58 9.28 -4.13 22.13
C PHE A 58 8.80 -4.55 20.73
N VAL A 59 7.51 -4.81 20.56
CA VAL A 59 6.95 -5.27 19.28
C VAL A 59 5.72 -4.45 18.93
N THR A 60 5.66 -3.95 17.71
CA THR A 60 4.43 -3.38 17.14
C THR A 60 3.95 -4.23 15.98
N SER A 61 2.71 -4.74 16.09
CA SER A 61 1.99 -5.34 14.96
C SER A 61 1.28 -4.25 14.19
N CYS A 62 1.45 -4.21 12.88
CA CYS A 62 0.74 -3.27 12.01
C CYS A 62 0.65 -3.76 10.57
N SER A 63 -0.27 -3.18 9.80
CA SER A 63 -0.30 -3.35 8.35
C SER A 63 0.68 -2.40 7.67
N PHE A 64 0.97 -2.63 6.39
CA PHE A 64 1.75 -1.68 5.58
C PHE A 64 1.09 -0.31 5.53
N ARG A 65 -0.25 -0.26 5.50
CA ARG A 65 -1.02 0.98 5.54
C ARG A 65 -0.78 1.74 6.85
N THR A 66 -0.99 1.07 7.98
CA THR A 66 -0.80 1.69 9.32
C THR A 66 0.66 2.11 9.53
N LEU A 67 1.63 1.34 9.03
CA LEU A 67 3.03 1.73 9.07
C LEU A 67 3.26 3.00 8.23
N GLY A 68 2.70 3.07 7.02
CA GLY A 68 2.79 4.25 6.17
C GLY A 68 2.17 5.49 6.82
N GLU A 69 0.99 5.37 7.41
CA GLU A 69 0.33 6.46 8.16
C GLU A 69 1.23 6.96 9.30
N ARG A 70 1.78 6.07 10.12
CA ARG A 70 2.71 6.44 11.21
C ARG A 70 3.98 7.13 10.73
N ILE A 71 4.51 6.73 9.58
CA ILE A 71 5.67 7.39 8.97
C ILE A 71 5.31 8.80 8.52
N LEU A 72 4.17 8.96 7.85
CA LEU A 72 3.70 10.26 7.39
C LEU A 72 3.39 11.21 8.57
N ASP A 73 2.76 10.71 9.63
CA ASP A 73 2.50 11.49 10.84
C ASP A 73 3.81 11.96 11.51
N ARG A 74 4.83 11.11 11.53
CA ARG A 74 6.10 11.42 12.19
C ARG A 74 7.00 12.34 11.39
N TYR A 75 7.03 12.19 10.07
CA TYR A 75 7.98 12.88 9.20
C TYR A 75 7.33 13.94 8.30
N GLY A 76 6.04 14.13 8.42
CA GLY A 76 5.24 15.06 7.64
C GLY A 76 4.56 14.40 6.45
N GLY A 77 3.40 14.97 6.06
CA GLY A 77 2.54 14.46 4.98
C GLY A 77 1.25 13.78 5.45
N GLY A 78 1.10 13.51 6.77
CA GLY A 78 -0.11 12.94 7.34
C GLY A 78 -1.33 13.87 7.29
N ASP A 79 -1.10 15.17 7.22
CA ASP A 79 -2.17 16.20 7.15
C ASP A 79 -2.84 16.29 5.76
N LEU A 80 -2.31 15.58 4.76
CA LEU A 80 -2.93 15.58 3.43
C LEU A 80 -4.17 14.69 3.44
N PRO A 81 -5.36 15.24 3.08
CA PRO A 81 -6.58 14.45 3.05
C PRO A 81 -6.47 13.33 2.02
N LEU A 82 -6.67 12.10 2.46
CA LEU A 82 -6.73 10.95 1.56
C LEU A 82 -7.98 11.05 0.68
N MET A 83 -7.77 11.00 -0.61
CA MET A 83 -8.85 11.08 -1.59
C MET A 83 -9.58 9.75 -1.71
N SER A 84 -10.90 9.78 -1.62
CA SER A 84 -11.75 8.62 -1.88
C SER A 84 -11.74 8.24 -3.37
N ASP A 85 -12.19 7.02 -3.69
CA ASP A 85 -12.32 6.55 -5.09
C ASP A 85 -13.26 7.45 -5.90
N ALA A 86 -14.36 7.90 -5.30
CA ALA A 86 -15.26 8.85 -5.92
C ALA A 86 -14.57 10.20 -6.21
N GLY A 87 -13.78 10.70 -5.27
CA GLY A 87 -13.00 11.92 -5.46
C GLY A 87 -11.98 11.79 -6.61
N ARG A 88 -11.31 10.64 -6.71
CA ARG A 88 -10.39 10.34 -7.82
C ARG A 88 -11.10 10.36 -9.17
N ALA A 89 -12.27 9.72 -9.26
CA ALA A 89 -13.05 9.70 -10.51
C ALA A 89 -13.49 11.11 -10.93
N VAL A 90 -13.86 11.96 -9.97
CA VAL A 90 -14.20 13.36 -10.23
C VAL A 90 -13.00 14.17 -10.76
N LEU A 91 -11.82 13.98 -10.17
CA LEU A 91 -10.60 14.65 -10.65
C LEU A 91 -10.20 14.18 -12.05
N VAL A 92 -10.30 12.88 -12.32
CA VAL A 92 -10.05 12.33 -13.67
C VAL A 92 -11.02 12.92 -14.68
N ARG A 93 -12.31 13.02 -14.33
CA ARG A 93 -13.30 13.66 -15.18
C ARG A 93 -12.93 15.11 -15.50
N ARG A 94 -12.56 15.91 -14.49
CA ARG A 94 -12.13 17.30 -14.71
C ARG A 94 -10.88 17.38 -15.58
N ALA A 95 -9.92 16.49 -15.38
CA ALA A 95 -8.73 16.43 -16.22
C ALA A 95 -9.07 16.10 -17.69
N LEU A 96 -9.95 15.10 -17.92
CA LEU A 96 -10.42 14.74 -19.24
C LEU A 96 -11.22 15.87 -19.94
N GLU A 97 -11.98 16.66 -19.17
CA GLU A 97 -12.72 17.82 -19.69
C GLU A 97 -11.80 18.99 -20.08
N ALA A 98 -10.62 19.07 -19.44
CA ALA A 98 -9.62 20.10 -19.72
C ALA A 98 -8.71 19.78 -20.93
N LEU A 99 -8.68 18.50 -21.39
CA LEU A 99 -7.93 18.09 -22.58
C LEU A 99 -8.61 18.55 -23.87
N ASP A 100 -7.80 18.83 -24.90
CA ASP A 100 -8.34 19.10 -26.24
C ASP A 100 -9.15 17.89 -26.72
N PRO A 101 -10.38 18.08 -27.22
CA PRO A 101 -11.18 17.00 -27.81
C PRO A 101 -10.45 16.19 -28.89
N ALA A 102 -9.51 16.80 -29.61
CA ALA A 102 -8.70 16.11 -30.62
C ALA A 102 -7.74 15.08 -30.01
N GLU A 103 -7.16 15.37 -28.84
CA GLU A 103 -6.23 14.47 -28.14
C GLU A 103 -6.91 13.21 -27.60
N VAL A 104 -8.19 13.29 -27.29
CA VAL A 104 -9.00 12.19 -26.73
C VAL A 104 -10.09 11.71 -27.69
N SER A 105 -9.92 11.97 -28.99
CA SER A 105 -10.91 11.64 -30.03
C SER A 105 -11.28 10.15 -30.08
N ALA A 106 -10.33 9.26 -29.79
CA ALA A 106 -10.53 7.82 -29.74
C ALA A 106 -11.61 7.39 -28.71
N PHE A 107 -11.81 8.17 -27.67
CA PHE A 107 -12.77 7.89 -26.58
C PHE A 107 -14.08 8.70 -26.68
N GLY A 108 -14.14 9.65 -27.60
CA GLY A 108 -15.34 10.40 -28.02
C GLY A 108 -16.30 10.77 -26.88
N GLY A 109 -17.53 10.31 -26.98
CA GLY A 109 -18.58 10.56 -25.97
C GLY A 109 -18.39 9.83 -24.63
N GLN A 110 -17.50 8.86 -24.53
CA GLN A 110 -17.30 8.07 -23.30
C GLN A 110 -16.55 8.86 -22.20
N ARG A 111 -15.79 9.89 -22.57
CA ARG A 111 -14.98 10.68 -21.64
C ARG A 111 -15.76 11.29 -20.46
N ARG A 112 -17.09 11.45 -20.61
CA ARG A 112 -17.98 11.94 -19.55
C ARG A 112 -18.68 10.84 -18.77
N SER A 113 -18.53 9.59 -19.18
CA SER A 113 -19.12 8.45 -18.50
C SER A 113 -18.45 8.22 -17.15
N ALA A 114 -19.24 8.04 -16.09
CA ALA A 114 -18.73 7.71 -14.76
C ALA A 114 -17.90 6.42 -14.76
N ALA A 115 -18.33 5.42 -15.52
CA ALA A 115 -17.62 4.14 -15.65
C ALA A 115 -16.25 4.33 -16.31
N PHE A 116 -16.15 5.14 -17.35
CA PHE A 116 -14.88 5.45 -18.02
C PHE A 116 -13.93 6.23 -17.10
N CYS A 117 -14.43 7.23 -16.39
CA CYS A 117 -13.63 7.99 -15.42
C CYS A 117 -13.10 7.09 -14.28
N ALA A 118 -13.92 6.16 -13.79
CA ALA A 118 -13.51 5.19 -12.78
C ALA A 118 -12.43 4.23 -13.32
N ALA A 119 -12.59 3.71 -14.54
CA ALA A 119 -11.61 2.85 -15.18
C ALA A 119 -10.26 3.58 -15.39
N CYS A 120 -10.28 4.83 -15.84
CA CYS A 120 -9.08 5.66 -15.96
C CYS A 120 -8.42 5.89 -14.59
N ALA A 121 -9.21 6.17 -13.54
CA ALA A 121 -8.68 6.36 -12.20
C ALA A 121 -7.99 5.09 -11.68
N GLN A 122 -8.57 3.92 -11.94
CA GLN A 122 -7.97 2.63 -11.60
C GLN A 122 -6.68 2.39 -12.39
N ALA A 123 -6.67 2.59 -13.70
CA ALA A 123 -5.47 2.43 -14.52
C ALA A 123 -4.33 3.35 -14.06
N ILE A 124 -4.62 4.61 -13.72
CA ILE A 124 -3.64 5.55 -13.16
C ILE A 124 -3.09 5.03 -11.82
N GLN A 125 -3.94 4.46 -10.98
CA GLN A 125 -3.53 3.86 -9.71
C GLN A 125 -2.58 2.68 -9.93
N GLU A 126 -2.89 1.79 -10.84
CA GLU A 126 -2.06 0.63 -11.18
C GLU A 126 -0.69 1.07 -11.71
N LEU A 127 -0.66 2.04 -12.63
CA LEU A 127 0.57 2.61 -13.16
C LEU A 127 1.44 3.23 -12.05
N LYS A 128 0.83 4.01 -11.15
CA LYS A 128 1.54 4.60 -10.00
C LYS A 128 2.09 3.52 -9.06
N THR A 129 1.32 2.47 -8.80
CA THR A 129 1.75 1.34 -7.96
C THR A 129 2.94 0.60 -8.59
N ALA A 130 2.95 0.49 -9.91
CA ALA A 130 4.07 -0.08 -10.67
C ALA A 130 5.27 0.87 -10.83
N GLY A 131 5.21 2.09 -10.29
CA GLY A 131 6.28 3.09 -10.42
C GLY A 131 6.40 3.72 -11.81
N VAL A 132 5.37 3.55 -12.65
CA VAL A 132 5.36 4.12 -14.01
C VAL A 132 5.04 5.61 -13.94
N THR A 133 5.94 6.44 -14.47
CA THR A 133 5.78 7.88 -14.50
C THR A 133 5.12 8.36 -15.80
N PRO A 134 4.46 9.54 -15.80
CA PRO A 134 3.92 10.12 -17.03
C PRO A 134 4.97 10.30 -18.14
N HIS A 135 6.20 10.65 -17.78
CA HIS A 135 7.31 10.79 -18.72
C HIS A 135 7.65 9.46 -19.41
N PHE A 136 7.66 8.36 -18.67
CA PHE A 136 7.88 7.03 -19.23
C PHE A 136 6.79 6.66 -20.25
N LEU A 137 5.52 6.92 -19.92
CA LEU A 137 4.40 6.66 -20.81
C LEU A 137 4.46 7.48 -22.10
N ALA A 138 4.82 8.75 -22.02
CA ALA A 138 4.99 9.60 -23.19
C ALA A 138 6.09 9.07 -24.14
N GLY A 139 7.22 8.62 -23.57
CA GLY A 139 8.31 8.01 -24.34
C GLY A 139 7.93 6.68 -24.99
N ALA A 140 7.16 5.84 -24.31
CA ALA A 140 6.70 4.55 -24.83
C ALA A 140 5.67 4.72 -25.97
N GLY A 141 4.78 5.73 -25.88
CA GLY A 141 3.81 6.04 -26.93
C GLY A 141 4.45 6.55 -28.23
N ALA A 142 5.61 7.19 -28.14
CA ALA A 142 6.35 7.71 -29.30
C ALA A 142 7.09 6.61 -30.09
N GLN A 143 7.17 5.38 -29.59
CA GLN A 143 7.86 4.25 -30.22
C GLN A 143 6.93 3.27 -30.93
N GLN A 144 5.62 3.52 -30.94
CA GLN A 144 4.70 2.72 -31.75
C GLN A 144 4.59 3.30 -33.15
N PRO A 145 4.85 2.51 -34.22
CA PRO A 145 4.75 2.94 -35.61
C PRO A 145 3.32 3.24 -36.02
#